data_7f065661bdad1a0b4c54a1d4cc4189dd
#
_entry.id   7f065661bdad1a0b4c54a1d4cc4189dd
#
_cell.length_a   1.000
_cell.length_b   1.000
_cell.length_c   1.000
_cell.angle_alpha   90.00
_cell.angle_beta   90.00
_cell.angle_gamma   90.00
#
_symmetry.space_group_name_H-M   'P 1'
#
loop_
_entity.id
_entity.type
_entity.pdbx_description
1 polymer ?
#
loop_
_entity_poly.entity_id
_entity_poly.type
_entity_poly.pdbx_seq_one_letter_code
_entity_poly.pdbx_strand_id
1 'polypeptide(L)'
;SVRNRSEIKNRAVVVSSFGKSLQATGWKMGYLTAPESLMRPILAVHQYLVFSVNSVMQEGIARYLPNFNPEEVRISYLQKRNLLRKALEKSKFSLLPCEGTYFQSLDFKRVSDQGDEEFCRWLTQEIGVAAIPFSVFYESKEDHQKIRLCFAKDNQTIMDATERLCKI
;
A
#
# COMPACT_ATOMS: atom_id res chain seq x y z
N SER A 1 -10.00 12.77 -0.69
CA SER A 1 -9.03 13.16 0.35
C SER A 1 -9.70 13.95 1.44
N VAL A 2 -9.27 13.77 2.70
CA VAL A 2 -9.68 14.57 3.86
C VAL A 2 -9.52 16.09 3.61
N ARG A 3 -8.52 16.47 2.82
CA ARG A 3 -8.28 17.89 2.45
C ARG A 3 -9.43 18.55 1.69
N ASN A 4 -10.27 17.75 1.03
CA ASN A 4 -11.41 18.23 0.23
C ASN A 4 -12.71 18.27 1.04
N ARG A 5 -12.65 17.99 2.35
CA ARG A 5 -13.78 18.03 3.27
C ARG A 5 -13.75 19.31 4.11
N SER A 6 -14.59 20.27 3.77
CA SER A 6 -14.65 21.58 4.46
C SER A 6 -14.92 21.45 5.95
N GLU A 7 -15.74 20.46 6.34
CA GLU A 7 -16.20 20.25 7.72
C GLU A 7 -15.10 19.86 8.69
N ILE A 8 -14.03 19.22 8.18
CA ILE A 8 -12.92 18.73 9.01
C ILE A 8 -11.58 19.42 8.71
N LYS A 9 -11.53 20.28 7.70
CA LYS A 9 -10.31 20.96 7.24
C LYS A 9 -9.55 21.64 8.38
N ASN A 10 -10.26 22.29 9.31
CA ASN A 10 -9.65 23.06 10.39
C ASN A 10 -9.18 22.21 11.58
N ARG A 11 -9.44 20.90 11.59
CA ARG A 11 -9.06 19.96 12.66
C ARG A 11 -8.39 18.70 12.13
N ALA A 12 -7.88 18.73 10.92
CA ALA A 12 -7.27 17.58 10.27
C ALA A 12 -5.77 17.78 10.06
N VAL A 13 -5.00 16.75 10.36
CA VAL A 13 -3.60 16.60 9.97
C VAL A 13 -3.53 15.54 8.89
N VAL A 14 -2.98 15.88 7.73
CA VAL A 14 -2.79 14.96 6.63
C VAL A 14 -1.31 14.63 6.51
N VAL A 15 -0.98 13.36 6.71
CA VAL A 15 0.39 12.83 6.61
C VAL A 15 0.54 12.10 5.29
N SER A 16 1.61 12.36 4.57
CA SER A 16 1.92 11.76 3.29
C SER A 16 3.37 11.27 3.25
N SER A 17 3.61 10.20 2.50
CA SER A 17 4.94 9.61 2.35
C SER A 17 5.41 9.72 0.90
N PHE A 18 6.56 10.35 0.69
CA PHE A 18 7.26 10.32 -0.59
C PHE A 18 7.76 8.91 -0.93
N GLY A 19 8.04 8.10 0.08
CA GLY A 19 8.49 6.72 -0.11
C GLY A 19 7.56 5.87 -0.97
N LYS A 20 6.25 6.14 -0.92
CA LYS A 20 5.25 5.42 -1.72
C LYS A 20 4.95 6.13 -3.04
N SER A 21 4.67 7.43 -2.98
CA SER A 21 4.31 8.20 -4.18
C SER A 21 5.44 8.35 -5.18
N LEU A 22 6.70 8.45 -4.71
CA LEU A 22 7.89 8.57 -5.55
C LEU A 22 8.70 7.26 -5.66
N GLN A 23 8.18 6.13 -5.14
CA GLN A 23 8.87 4.83 -5.10
C GLN A 23 10.25 4.86 -4.41
N ALA A 24 10.45 5.80 -3.49
CA ALA A 24 11.69 6.03 -2.76
C ALA A 24 11.58 5.59 -1.30
N THR A 25 11.17 4.33 -1.06
CA THR A 25 10.84 3.82 0.29
C THR A 25 12.02 3.87 1.26
N GLY A 26 13.25 3.69 0.77
CA GLY A 26 14.48 3.74 1.56
C GLY A 26 14.85 5.13 2.03
N TRP A 27 14.35 6.18 1.40
CA TRP A 27 14.66 7.57 1.73
C TRP A 27 14.00 8.05 3.04
N LYS A 28 12.93 7.38 3.49
CA LYS A 28 12.24 7.69 4.75
C LYS A 28 11.76 9.14 4.85
N MET A 29 11.32 9.70 3.75
CA MET A 29 10.86 11.08 3.63
C MET A 29 9.34 11.16 3.50
N GLY A 30 8.77 12.16 4.14
CA GLY A 30 7.34 12.45 4.07
C GLY A 30 7.07 13.91 4.39
N TYR A 31 5.82 14.28 4.33
CA TYR A 31 5.35 15.61 4.74
C TYR A 31 4.00 15.52 5.40
N LEU A 32 3.69 16.52 6.18
CA LEU A 32 2.36 16.72 6.71
C LEU A 32 1.83 18.11 6.37
N THR A 33 0.51 18.20 6.30
CA THR A 33 -0.19 19.48 6.15
C THR A 33 -1.30 19.56 7.18
N ALA A 34 -1.42 20.72 7.82
CA ALA A 34 -2.42 21.00 8.82
C ALA A 34 -2.75 22.51 8.82
N PRO A 35 -3.87 22.94 9.44
CA PRO A 35 -4.09 24.35 9.74
C PRO A 35 -2.99 24.91 10.65
N GLU A 36 -2.76 26.22 10.58
CA GLU A 36 -1.69 26.87 11.35
C GLU A 36 -1.80 26.62 12.86
N SER A 37 -3.02 26.60 13.40
CA SER A 37 -3.28 26.33 14.82
C SER A 37 -2.77 24.94 15.29
N LEU A 38 -2.78 23.94 14.40
CA LEU A 38 -2.23 22.61 14.66
C LEU A 38 -0.76 22.54 14.26
N MET A 39 -0.35 23.27 13.23
CA MET A 39 1.02 23.22 12.73
C MET A 39 2.04 23.78 13.73
N ARG A 40 1.70 24.87 14.44
CA ARG A 40 2.60 25.48 15.44
C ARG A 40 3.06 24.50 16.53
N PRO A 41 2.16 23.82 17.27
CA PRO A 41 2.59 22.84 18.27
C PRO A 41 3.30 21.62 17.65
N ILE A 42 2.91 21.19 16.44
CA ILE A 42 3.60 20.10 15.74
C ILE A 42 5.05 20.45 15.43
N LEU A 43 5.31 21.67 14.92
CA LEU A 43 6.67 22.13 14.64
C LEU A 43 7.51 22.25 15.91
N ALA A 44 6.93 22.73 17.00
CA ALA A 44 7.62 22.80 18.29
C ALA A 44 8.07 21.43 18.79
N VAL A 45 7.19 20.41 18.67
CA VAL A 45 7.56 19.01 19.03
C VAL A 45 8.56 18.43 18.04
N HIS A 46 8.37 18.64 16.74
CA HIS A 46 9.25 18.13 15.69
C HIS A 46 10.69 18.63 15.86
N GLN A 47 10.88 19.88 16.26
CA GLN A 47 12.19 20.47 16.52
C GLN A 47 13.01 19.66 17.55
N TYR A 48 12.36 19.11 18.57
CA TYR A 48 13.02 18.33 19.63
C TYR A 48 13.10 16.84 19.32
N LEU A 49 12.14 16.29 18.55
CA LEU A 49 12.15 14.87 18.19
C LEU A 49 13.08 14.54 17.01
N VAL A 50 13.11 15.40 16.01
CA VAL A 50 13.81 15.13 14.74
C VAL A 50 14.90 16.17 14.50
N PHE A 51 14.74 17.39 14.98
CA PHE A 51 15.54 18.57 14.74
C PHE A 51 15.55 18.97 13.25
N SER A 52 16.14 18.15 12.39
CA SER A 52 16.18 18.37 10.95
C SER A 52 16.09 17.05 10.20
N VAL A 53 15.28 17.03 9.16
CA VAL A 53 15.22 15.91 8.21
C VAL A 53 16.40 16.01 7.24
N ASN A 54 16.89 14.89 6.71
CA ASN A 54 18.02 14.83 5.80
C ASN A 54 17.90 15.85 4.64
N SER A 55 18.75 16.87 4.64
CA SER A 55 18.69 17.99 3.70
C SER A 55 19.03 17.59 2.27
N VAL A 56 19.91 16.60 2.07
CA VAL A 56 20.27 16.09 0.74
C VAL A 56 19.07 15.42 0.09
N MET A 57 18.32 14.62 0.85
CA MET A 57 17.12 13.95 0.36
C MET A 57 15.98 14.96 0.10
N GLN A 58 15.86 16.00 0.94
CA GLN A 58 14.90 17.09 0.69
C GLN A 58 15.20 17.79 -0.63
N GLU A 59 16.45 18.15 -0.88
CA GLU A 59 16.88 18.79 -2.13
C GLU A 59 16.64 17.89 -3.34
N GLY A 60 16.97 16.59 -3.24
CA GLY A 60 16.70 15.62 -4.30
C GLY A 60 15.23 15.53 -4.66
N ILE A 61 14.34 15.47 -3.64
CA ILE A 61 12.90 15.48 -3.84
C ILE A 61 12.42 16.80 -4.44
N ALA A 62 12.90 17.93 -3.92
CA ALA A 62 12.51 19.26 -4.41
C ALA A 62 12.83 19.45 -5.89
N ARG A 63 13.97 18.96 -6.36
CA ARG A 63 14.35 19.00 -7.79
C ARG A 63 13.52 18.05 -8.65
N TYR A 64 13.08 16.94 -8.11
CA TYR A 64 12.26 15.97 -8.84
C TYR A 64 10.78 16.36 -8.95
N LEU A 65 10.22 16.96 -7.91
CA LEU A 65 8.77 17.27 -7.81
C LEU A 65 8.20 18.05 -9.01
N PRO A 66 8.88 19.03 -9.61
CA PRO A 66 8.36 19.74 -10.79
C PRO A 66 8.09 18.84 -12.00
N ASN A 67 8.81 17.71 -12.09
CA ASN A 67 8.67 16.73 -13.18
C ASN A 67 7.79 15.54 -12.80
N PHE A 68 7.29 15.50 -11.57
CA PHE A 68 6.46 14.39 -11.08
C PHE A 68 5.02 14.53 -11.55
N ASN A 69 4.55 13.52 -12.27
CA ASN A 69 3.16 13.43 -12.71
C ASN A 69 2.40 12.38 -11.89
N PRO A 70 1.59 12.77 -10.90
CA PRO A 70 0.82 11.84 -10.07
C PRO A 70 -0.24 11.06 -10.85
N GLU A 71 -0.71 11.61 -11.97
CA GLU A 71 -1.71 10.95 -12.81
C GLU A 71 -1.12 9.75 -13.56
N GLU A 72 0.10 9.85 -14.05
CA GLU A 72 0.81 8.70 -14.66
C GLU A 72 0.99 7.56 -13.67
N VAL A 73 1.37 7.88 -12.42
CA VAL A 73 1.49 6.88 -11.35
C VAL A 73 0.13 6.23 -11.07
N ARG A 74 -0.93 7.02 -10.98
CA ARG A 74 -2.30 6.53 -10.78
C ARG A 74 -2.73 5.57 -11.90
N ILE A 75 -2.52 5.97 -13.16
CA ILE A 75 -2.85 5.15 -14.33
C ILE A 75 -2.06 3.85 -14.33
N SER A 76 -0.75 3.91 -14.06
CA SER A 76 0.10 2.73 -14.00
C SER A 76 -0.39 1.71 -12.96
N TYR A 77 -0.70 2.16 -11.74
CA TYR A 77 -1.24 1.28 -10.70
C TYR A 77 -2.65 0.76 -11.03
N LEU A 78 -3.48 1.56 -11.67
CA LEU A 78 -4.79 1.12 -12.15
C LEU A 78 -4.67 -0.01 -13.17
N GLN A 79 -3.74 0.11 -14.11
CA GLN A 79 -3.48 -0.93 -15.11
C GLN A 79 -2.99 -2.23 -14.47
N LYS A 80 -2.04 -2.16 -13.52
CA LYS A 80 -1.52 -3.31 -12.78
C LYS A 80 -2.62 -3.99 -11.94
N ARG A 81 -3.45 -3.21 -11.26
CA ARG A 81 -4.61 -3.73 -10.53
C ARG A 81 -5.55 -4.49 -11.44
N ASN A 82 -5.90 -3.88 -12.59
CA ASN A 82 -6.84 -4.48 -13.53
C ASN A 82 -6.25 -5.75 -14.16
N LEU A 83 -4.93 -5.77 -14.45
CA LEU A 83 -4.22 -6.95 -14.93
C LEU A 83 -4.33 -8.10 -13.91
N LEU A 84 -3.96 -7.85 -12.64
CA LEU A 84 -4.07 -8.84 -11.57
C LEU A 84 -5.50 -9.38 -11.43
N ARG A 85 -6.48 -8.47 -11.36
CA ARG A 85 -7.90 -8.84 -11.18
C ARG A 85 -8.42 -9.69 -12.34
N LYS A 86 -8.11 -9.31 -13.57
CA LYS A 86 -8.50 -10.07 -14.77
C LYS A 86 -7.86 -11.45 -14.79
N ALA A 87 -6.57 -11.54 -14.43
CA ALA A 87 -5.86 -12.82 -14.42
C ALA A 87 -6.41 -13.79 -13.35
N LEU A 88 -6.86 -13.28 -12.20
CA LEU A 88 -7.45 -14.08 -11.12
C LEU A 88 -8.97 -14.32 -11.27
N GLU A 89 -9.63 -13.82 -12.31
CA GLU A 89 -11.08 -13.91 -12.46
C GLU A 89 -11.61 -15.35 -12.47
N LYS A 90 -10.81 -16.28 -13.00
CA LYS A 90 -11.14 -17.71 -13.06
C LYS A 90 -10.57 -18.55 -11.92
N SER A 91 -9.88 -17.92 -10.97
CA SER A 91 -9.34 -18.60 -9.79
C SER A 91 -10.44 -18.90 -8.76
N LYS A 92 -10.11 -19.75 -7.78
CA LYS A 92 -11.00 -20.03 -6.64
C LYS A 92 -11.01 -18.90 -5.60
N PHE A 93 -10.11 -17.92 -5.71
CA PHE A 93 -10.06 -16.77 -4.80
C PHE A 93 -11.21 -15.80 -5.04
N SER A 94 -11.79 -15.27 -3.97
CA SER A 94 -12.77 -14.19 -4.07
C SER A 94 -12.05 -12.83 -3.93
N LEU A 95 -12.12 -12.00 -4.98
CA LEU A 95 -11.46 -10.70 -5.02
C LEU A 95 -12.30 -9.65 -4.28
N LEU A 96 -11.76 -9.11 -3.19
CA LEU A 96 -12.42 -8.04 -2.45
C LEU A 96 -12.31 -6.69 -3.18
N PRO A 97 -13.15 -5.69 -2.84
CA PRO A 97 -13.05 -4.35 -3.41
C PRO A 97 -11.64 -3.75 -3.25
N CYS A 98 -11.17 -3.06 -4.28
CA CYS A 98 -9.87 -2.39 -4.29
C CYS A 98 -10.02 -1.04 -5.01
N GLU A 99 -10.28 0.02 -4.25
CA GLU A 99 -10.51 1.37 -4.76
C GLU A 99 -9.27 2.28 -4.67
N GLY A 100 -8.20 1.79 -4.06
CA GLY A 100 -6.96 2.52 -3.89
C GLY A 100 -5.80 1.61 -3.50
N THR A 101 -4.67 2.20 -3.12
CA THR A 101 -3.44 1.48 -2.73
C THR A 101 -2.84 0.66 -3.89
N TYR A 102 -1.91 -0.21 -3.57
CA TYR A 102 -1.24 -1.15 -4.49
C TYR A 102 -1.35 -2.59 -3.98
N PHE A 103 -2.38 -2.87 -3.20
CA PHE A 103 -2.70 -4.19 -2.68
C PHE A 103 -4.09 -4.64 -3.11
N GLN A 104 -4.21 -5.91 -3.46
CA GLN A 104 -5.47 -6.60 -3.66
C GLN A 104 -5.69 -7.57 -2.50
N SER A 105 -6.79 -7.40 -1.81
CA SER A 105 -7.25 -8.34 -0.78
C SER A 105 -8.04 -9.48 -1.41
N LEU A 106 -7.74 -10.70 -0.99
CA LEU A 106 -8.38 -11.93 -1.45
C LEU A 106 -8.95 -12.70 -0.25
N ASP A 107 -10.15 -13.24 -0.40
CA ASP A 107 -10.68 -14.28 0.47
C ASP A 107 -10.34 -15.64 -0.16
N PHE A 108 -9.79 -16.56 0.63
CA PHE A 108 -9.33 -17.87 0.17
C PHE A 108 -10.10 -19.07 0.76
N LYS A 109 -11.27 -18.84 1.39
CA LYS A 109 -12.11 -19.89 1.98
C LYS A 109 -12.45 -21.03 1.02
N ARG A 110 -12.50 -20.76 -0.27
CA ARG A 110 -12.76 -21.75 -1.31
C ARG A 110 -11.53 -22.50 -1.77
N VAL A 111 -10.35 -22.14 -1.29
CA VAL A 111 -9.04 -22.70 -1.68
C VAL A 111 -8.51 -23.63 -0.60
N SER A 112 -8.60 -23.22 0.68
CA SER A 112 -8.03 -23.96 1.81
C SER A 112 -8.78 -23.65 3.11
N ASP A 113 -8.82 -24.64 4.02
CA ASP A 113 -9.31 -24.49 5.39
C ASP A 113 -8.22 -24.09 6.38
N GLN A 114 -6.99 -23.90 5.93
CA GLN A 114 -5.86 -23.46 6.76
C GLN A 114 -6.09 -22.05 7.32
N GLY A 115 -5.43 -21.74 8.43
CA GLY A 115 -5.31 -20.36 8.93
C GLY A 115 -4.51 -19.48 7.97
N ASP A 116 -4.74 -18.18 7.99
CA ASP A 116 -4.18 -17.24 7.00
C ASP A 116 -2.64 -17.14 7.08
N GLU A 117 -2.04 -17.24 8.28
CA GLU A 117 -0.58 -17.27 8.43
C GLU A 117 0.02 -18.55 7.84
N GLU A 118 -0.58 -19.70 8.12
CA GLU A 118 -0.13 -20.99 7.59
C GLU A 118 -0.29 -21.04 6.07
N PHE A 119 -1.43 -20.60 5.57
CA PHE A 119 -1.70 -20.52 4.14
C PHE A 119 -0.71 -19.59 3.42
N CYS A 120 -0.37 -18.42 3.97
CA CYS A 120 0.64 -17.53 3.40
C CYS A 120 2.04 -18.16 3.39
N ARG A 121 2.37 -18.94 4.41
CA ARG A 121 3.64 -19.67 4.47
C ARG A 121 3.70 -20.76 3.39
N TRP A 122 2.63 -21.53 3.27
CA TRP A 122 2.50 -22.54 2.22
C TRP A 122 2.55 -21.92 0.82
N LEU A 123 1.82 -20.84 0.56
CA LEU A 123 1.88 -20.12 -0.72
C LEU A 123 3.31 -19.71 -1.08
N THR A 124 4.06 -19.25 -0.08
CA THR A 124 5.46 -18.81 -0.30
C THR A 124 6.39 -19.99 -0.59
N GLN A 125 6.27 -21.06 0.17
CA GLN A 125 7.20 -22.21 0.11
C GLN A 125 6.91 -23.14 -1.07
N GLU A 126 5.63 -23.47 -1.31
CA GLU A 126 5.24 -24.50 -2.28
C GLU A 126 4.79 -23.88 -3.62
N ILE A 127 4.11 -22.74 -3.58
CA ILE A 127 3.60 -22.10 -4.81
C ILE A 127 4.56 -21.02 -5.33
N GLY A 128 5.43 -20.48 -4.44
CA GLY A 128 6.36 -19.42 -4.78
C GLY A 128 5.69 -18.05 -4.97
N VAL A 129 4.58 -17.81 -4.27
CA VAL A 129 3.85 -16.53 -4.27
C VAL A 129 3.74 -16.01 -2.85
N ALA A 130 4.40 -14.88 -2.57
CA ALA A 130 4.33 -14.25 -1.26
C ALA A 130 3.04 -13.45 -1.10
N ALA A 131 2.33 -13.70 0.00
CA ALA A 131 1.15 -12.96 0.42
C ALA A 131 1.29 -12.53 1.90
N ILE A 132 0.46 -11.61 2.35
CA ILE A 132 0.45 -11.15 3.74
C ILE A 132 -0.89 -11.55 4.36
N PRO A 133 -0.89 -12.28 5.49
CA PRO A 133 -2.11 -12.66 6.21
C PRO A 133 -2.76 -11.42 6.85
N PHE A 134 -4.08 -11.41 6.99
CA PHE A 134 -4.79 -10.29 7.61
C PHE A 134 -4.77 -10.34 9.14
N SER A 135 -4.71 -11.52 9.74
CA SER A 135 -4.70 -11.70 11.20
C SER A 135 -3.59 -10.93 11.89
N VAL A 136 -2.42 -10.76 11.24
CA VAL A 136 -1.27 -10.02 11.80
C VAL A 136 -1.56 -8.52 12.03
N PHE A 137 -2.62 -7.97 11.44
CA PHE A 137 -3.01 -6.57 11.61
C PHE A 137 -4.03 -6.36 12.74
N TYR A 138 -4.57 -7.43 13.31
CA TYR A 138 -5.52 -7.37 14.42
C TYR A 138 -4.85 -7.71 15.74
N GLU A 139 -5.16 -6.96 16.78
CA GLU A 139 -4.70 -7.27 18.14
C GLU A 139 -5.23 -8.64 18.60
N SER A 140 -6.48 -8.96 18.27
CA SER A 140 -7.12 -10.25 18.54
C SER A 140 -6.54 -11.42 17.73
N LYS A 141 -5.75 -11.14 16.70
CA LYS A 141 -5.28 -12.12 15.70
C LYS A 141 -6.40 -12.95 15.07
N GLU A 142 -7.60 -12.39 15.02
CA GLU A 142 -8.75 -13.04 14.40
C GLU A 142 -8.50 -13.33 12.93
N ASP A 143 -8.65 -14.60 12.56
CA ASP A 143 -8.48 -15.05 11.18
C ASP A 143 -9.82 -15.03 10.44
N HIS A 144 -9.86 -14.23 9.38
CA HIS A 144 -11.00 -14.14 8.46
C HIS A 144 -10.79 -14.91 7.15
N GLN A 145 -9.73 -15.70 7.06
CA GLN A 145 -9.25 -16.39 5.86
C GLN A 145 -9.05 -15.41 4.67
N LYS A 146 -8.38 -14.31 4.95
CA LYS A 146 -8.07 -13.27 3.97
C LYS A 146 -6.58 -13.03 3.89
N ILE A 147 -6.11 -12.80 2.68
CA ILE A 147 -4.71 -12.47 2.38
C ILE A 147 -4.63 -11.22 1.53
N ARG A 148 -3.46 -10.59 1.50
CA ARG A 148 -3.17 -9.40 0.73
C ARG A 148 -2.02 -9.65 -0.24
N LEU A 149 -2.26 -9.45 -1.54
CA LEU A 149 -1.25 -9.45 -2.59
C LEU A 149 -0.83 -8.03 -2.96
N CYS A 150 0.47 -7.86 -3.25
CA CYS A 150 1.02 -6.61 -3.73
C CYS A 150 1.11 -6.64 -5.26
N PHE A 151 0.45 -5.68 -5.95
CA PHE A 151 0.58 -5.54 -7.40
C PHE A 151 1.54 -4.42 -7.85
N ALA A 152 2.31 -3.83 -6.92
CA ALA A 152 3.40 -2.92 -7.25
C ALA A 152 4.63 -3.71 -7.76
N LYS A 153 4.43 -4.45 -8.85
CA LYS A 153 5.40 -5.32 -9.53
C LYS A 153 5.38 -5.02 -11.02
N ASP A 154 6.33 -5.57 -11.78
CA ASP A 154 6.23 -5.59 -13.23
C ASP A 154 5.10 -6.53 -13.71
N ASN A 155 4.68 -6.35 -14.95
CA ASN A 155 3.54 -7.10 -15.48
C ASN A 155 3.84 -8.61 -15.58
N GLN A 156 5.07 -8.99 -15.89
CA GLN A 156 5.45 -10.39 -15.99
C GLN A 156 5.35 -11.09 -14.63
N THR A 157 5.89 -10.49 -13.57
CA THR A 157 5.77 -10.99 -12.20
C THR A 157 4.30 -11.16 -11.78
N ILE A 158 3.41 -10.21 -12.16
CA ILE A 158 1.97 -10.33 -11.88
C ILE A 158 1.39 -11.54 -12.62
N MET A 159 1.70 -11.71 -13.90
CA MET A 159 1.18 -12.82 -14.70
C MET A 159 1.67 -14.17 -14.18
N ASP A 160 2.96 -14.30 -13.89
CA ASP A 160 3.56 -15.55 -13.38
C ASP A 160 2.94 -15.95 -12.02
N ALA A 161 2.76 -14.98 -11.12
CA ALA A 161 2.13 -15.21 -9.82
C ALA A 161 0.67 -15.65 -9.97
N THR A 162 -0.09 -14.96 -10.82
CA THR A 162 -1.51 -15.29 -11.03
C THR A 162 -1.71 -16.64 -11.73
N GLU A 163 -0.83 -17.01 -12.65
CA GLU A 163 -0.85 -18.34 -13.27
C GLU A 163 -0.69 -19.45 -12.22
N ARG A 164 0.25 -19.27 -11.28
CA ARG A 164 0.45 -20.23 -10.17
C ARG A 164 -0.77 -20.29 -9.26
N LEU A 165 -1.33 -19.15 -8.90
CA LEU A 165 -2.52 -19.07 -8.04
C LEU A 165 -3.79 -19.66 -8.68
N CYS A 166 -3.91 -19.67 -10.00
CA CYS A 166 -5.02 -20.28 -10.71
C CYS A 166 -4.95 -21.80 -10.78
N LYS A 167 -3.81 -22.41 -10.43
CA LYS A 167 -3.61 -23.86 -10.46
C LYS A 167 -3.95 -24.56 -9.13
N ILE A 168 -4.29 -23.81 -8.10
CA ILE A 168 -4.61 -24.30 -6.75
C ILE A 168 -6.09 -24.21 -6.42
#